data_c6dad47270494d9045b93c68e87b90bc
#
_entry.id   c6dad47270494d9045b93c68e87b90bc
#
_cell.length_a   1.000
_cell.length_b   1.000
_cell.length_c   1.000
_cell.angle_alpha   90.00
_cell.angle_beta   90.00
_cell.angle_gamma   90.00
#
_symmetry.space_group_name_H-M   'P 1'
#
loop_
_entity.id
_entity.type
_entity.pdbx_description
1 polymer ?
#
loop_
_entity_poly.entity_id
_entity_poly.type
_entity_poly.pdbx_seq_one_letter_code
_entity_poly.pdbx_strand_id
1 'polypeptide(L)'
;NASGFYSILAPGSASILVVALSALGDPAAPNTRVVDNTSSGLTYGVYQAKTTSTVSEGGVNLHASSGWGGSSYTTARVAAPFAILDVVYRAQALLRSADAAVTFPALRVNWSPANDTTLIGTSHFDPNNGQLYILGKANEDTDEYDDHVIAHEWGHWFEANFSRSDSLGGSHGPGDILDETVAFGEGFGNALSGMIMSDPLYRDTAGVGQSAIQVNLNLEADAISDTADYGSDPRL
;
A
#
# COMPACT_ATOMS: atom_id res chain seq x y z
N ASN A 1 10.43 -9.99 14.68
CA ASN A 1 11.61 -9.25 14.20
C ASN A 1 11.66 -9.30 12.68
N ALA A 2 12.59 -8.57 12.08
CA ALA A 2 12.75 -8.47 10.61
C ALA A 2 12.97 -9.82 9.90
N SER A 3 13.32 -10.88 10.61
CA SER A 3 13.45 -12.25 10.07
C SER A 3 12.18 -13.08 10.24
N GLY A 4 11.07 -12.49 10.64
CA GLY A 4 9.79 -13.16 10.86
C GLY A 4 9.70 -13.99 12.15
N PHE A 5 10.72 -13.96 13.01
CA PHE A 5 10.65 -14.67 14.29
C PHE A 5 9.78 -13.90 15.30
N TYR A 6 8.90 -14.64 15.96
CA TYR A 6 8.08 -14.15 17.04
C TYR A 6 8.06 -15.10 18.22
N SER A 7 7.66 -14.59 19.39
CA SER A 7 7.47 -15.39 20.59
C SER A 7 6.20 -14.92 21.29
N ILE A 8 5.36 -15.85 21.68
CA ILE A 8 4.09 -15.59 22.33
C ILE A 8 4.04 -16.42 23.60
N LEU A 9 3.68 -15.80 24.73
CA LEU A 9 3.35 -16.52 25.94
C LEU A 9 1.94 -17.08 25.82
N ALA A 10 1.81 -18.40 25.98
CA ALA A 10 0.53 -19.08 25.88
C ALA A 10 0.32 -20.04 27.08
N PRO A 11 -0.92 -20.31 27.46
CA PRO A 11 -1.21 -21.32 28.47
C PRO A 11 -0.71 -22.70 28.03
N GLY A 12 -0.21 -23.50 28.98
CA GLY A 12 0.15 -24.89 28.72
C GLY A 12 -1.08 -25.78 28.56
N SER A 13 -0.97 -26.83 27.74
CA SER A 13 -2.04 -27.82 27.49
C SER A 13 -3.35 -27.20 27.01
N ALA A 14 -3.27 -26.15 26.19
CA ALA A 14 -4.41 -25.42 25.66
C ALA A 14 -4.45 -25.48 24.14
N SER A 15 -5.64 -25.39 23.58
CA SER A 15 -5.81 -25.13 22.13
C SER A 15 -5.83 -23.62 21.92
N ILE A 16 -4.91 -23.12 21.11
CA ILE A 16 -4.78 -21.71 20.78
C ILE A 16 -4.86 -21.48 19.27
N LEU A 17 -5.18 -20.28 18.89
CA LEU A 17 -5.10 -19.79 17.54
C LEU A 17 -4.04 -18.69 17.49
N VAL A 18 -2.98 -18.91 16.72
CA VAL A 18 -1.98 -17.86 16.45
C VAL A 18 -2.41 -17.13 15.19
N VAL A 19 -2.54 -15.81 15.27
CA VAL A 19 -3.03 -14.97 14.18
C VAL A 19 -2.02 -13.85 13.91
N ALA A 20 -1.67 -13.63 12.64
CA ALA A 20 -1.03 -12.40 12.20
C ALA A 20 -2.07 -11.58 11.40
N LEU A 21 -2.29 -10.35 11.82
CA LEU A 21 -3.20 -9.42 11.15
C LEU A 21 -2.41 -8.48 10.24
N SER A 22 -3.01 -8.05 9.13
CA SER A 22 -2.46 -6.98 8.29
C SER A 22 -2.71 -5.62 8.93
N ALA A 23 -2.05 -5.38 10.07
CA ALA A 23 -2.20 -4.20 10.88
C ALA A 23 -0.88 -3.79 11.55
N LEU A 24 -0.67 -2.47 11.72
CA LEU A 24 0.44 -1.88 12.46
C LEU A 24 -0.07 -1.23 13.76
N GLY A 25 0.78 -1.23 14.78
CA GLY A 25 0.49 -0.64 16.07
C GLY A 25 0.06 -1.67 17.12
N ASP A 26 -0.65 -1.22 18.14
CA ASP A 26 -1.18 -2.09 19.20
C ASP A 26 -2.22 -3.05 18.60
N PRO A 27 -2.11 -4.36 18.81
CA PRO A 27 -3.10 -5.32 18.31
C PRO A 27 -4.54 -5.05 18.78
N ALA A 28 -4.70 -4.42 19.95
CA ALA A 28 -6.02 -4.05 20.49
C ALA A 28 -6.57 -2.76 19.86
N ALA A 29 -5.70 -1.87 19.35
CA ALA A 29 -6.06 -0.61 18.73
C ALA A 29 -5.06 -0.25 17.63
N PRO A 30 -5.04 -1.00 16.51
CA PRO A 30 -4.10 -0.75 15.42
C PRO A 30 -4.36 0.62 14.80
N ASN A 31 -3.28 1.38 14.58
CA ASN A 31 -3.36 2.68 13.93
C ASN A 31 -3.41 2.57 12.40
N THR A 32 -2.93 1.47 11.82
CA THR A 32 -3.03 1.18 10.37
C THR A 32 -3.55 -0.23 10.18
N ARG A 33 -4.44 -0.43 9.23
CA ARG A 33 -4.96 -1.76 8.88
C ARG A 33 -5.40 -1.85 7.43
N VAL A 34 -5.12 -3.00 6.81
CA VAL A 34 -5.67 -3.34 5.50
C VAL A 34 -6.91 -4.19 5.70
N VAL A 35 -8.01 -3.80 5.06
CA VAL A 35 -9.33 -4.40 5.27
C VAL A 35 -10.00 -4.78 3.96
N ASP A 36 -10.88 -5.80 4.01
CA ASP A 36 -11.76 -6.13 2.91
C ASP A 36 -12.94 -5.14 2.87
N ASN A 37 -12.91 -4.22 1.91
CA ASN A 37 -13.97 -3.22 1.72
C ASN A 37 -15.18 -3.74 0.94
N THR A 38 -15.08 -4.90 0.33
CA THR A 38 -16.15 -5.46 -0.52
C THR A 38 -17.01 -6.49 0.20
N SER A 39 -16.64 -6.90 1.39
CA SER A 39 -17.35 -7.90 2.18
C SER A 39 -17.67 -7.39 3.59
N SER A 40 -16.81 -7.67 4.55
CA SER A 40 -17.11 -7.43 5.97
C SER A 40 -16.48 -6.17 6.55
N GLY A 41 -15.52 -5.56 5.84
CA GLY A 41 -14.67 -4.49 6.38
C GLY A 41 -13.71 -4.96 7.47
N LEU A 42 -13.52 -6.27 7.59
CA LEU A 42 -12.61 -6.86 8.56
C LEU A 42 -11.16 -6.77 8.09
N THR A 43 -10.26 -6.65 9.06
CA THR A 43 -8.81 -6.72 8.82
C THR A 43 -8.42 -8.11 8.35
N TYR A 44 -7.62 -8.19 7.30
CA TYR A 44 -7.08 -9.45 6.82
C TYR A 44 -6.15 -10.11 7.84
N GLY A 45 -6.07 -11.42 7.81
CA GLY A 45 -5.17 -12.15 8.68
C GLY A 45 -4.88 -13.56 8.20
N VAL A 46 -3.75 -14.08 8.64
CA VAL A 46 -3.39 -15.51 8.51
C VAL A 46 -3.34 -16.13 9.89
N TYR A 47 -3.71 -17.38 9.99
CA TYR A 47 -3.75 -18.04 11.28
C TYR A 47 -3.30 -19.50 11.20
N GLN A 48 -2.86 -20.02 12.34
CA GLN A 48 -2.62 -21.44 12.56
C GLN A 48 -3.10 -21.84 13.94
N ALA A 49 -3.85 -22.94 13.99
CA ALA A 49 -4.23 -23.56 15.26
C ALA A 49 -3.06 -24.40 15.80
N LYS A 50 -2.89 -24.37 17.11
CA LYS A 50 -1.85 -25.13 17.83
C LYS A 50 -2.42 -25.62 19.16
N THR A 51 -2.13 -26.88 19.51
CA THR A 51 -2.29 -27.35 20.88
C THR A 51 -0.92 -27.23 21.58
N THR A 52 -0.88 -26.46 22.66
CA THR A 52 0.35 -26.22 23.41
C THR A 52 0.65 -27.37 24.39
N SER A 53 1.93 -27.59 24.67
CA SER A 53 2.37 -28.43 25.79
C SER A 53 2.70 -27.60 27.02
N THR A 54 3.27 -28.20 28.05
CA THR A 54 3.70 -27.50 29.27
C THR A 54 5.11 -26.94 29.18
N VAL A 55 5.79 -27.13 28.02
CA VAL A 55 7.14 -26.63 27.77
C VAL A 55 7.16 -25.69 26.57
N SER A 56 8.20 -24.87 26.45
CA SER A 56 8.39 -24.02 25.29
C SER A 56 8.49 -24.85 24.02
N GLU A 57 7.76 -24.44 23.01
CA GLU A 57 7.70 -25.12 21.70
C GLU A 57 7.95 -24.12 20.57
N GLY A 58 8.47 -24.64 19.46
CA GLY A 58 8.57 -23.92 18.19
C GLY A 58 7.61 -24.45 17.12
N GLY A 59 7.76 -23.97 15.91
CA GLY A 59 7.14 -24.56 14.73
C GLY A 59 5.70 -24.10 14.44
N VAL A 60 5.28 -22.93 14.90
CA VAL A 60 4.09 -22.27 14.38
C VAL A 60 4.54 -21.29 13.30
N ASN A 61 4.46 -21.71 12.05
CA ASN A 61 4.85 -20.91 10.89
C ASN A 61 3.60 -20.42 10.18
N LEU A 62 3.39 -19.11 10.17
CA LEU A 62 2.34 -18.48 9.39
C LEU A 62 2.89 -18.19 7.99
N HIS A 63 2.19 -18.61 6.97
CA HIS A 63 2.58 -18.41 5.58
C HIS A 63 1.47 -17.68 4.81
N ALA A 64 1.85 -16.62 4.13
CA ALA A 64 1.00 -15.88 3.22
C ALA A 64 1.54 -16.04 1.79
N SER A 65 0.79 -16.70 0.92
CA SER A 65 1.17 -16.89 -0.48
C SER A 65 0.73 -15.69 -1.33
N SER A 66 1.51 -15.38 -2.38
CA SER A 66 1.13 -14.36 -3.36
C SER A 66 -0.06 -14.77 -4.23
N GLY A 67 -0.35 -16.05 -4.29
CA GLY A 67 -1.35 -16.60 -5.21
C GLY A 67 -0.88 -16.73 -6.66
N TRP A 68 0.34 -16.27 -6.97
CA TRP A 68 0.87 -16.26 -8.32
C TRP A 68 1.32 -17.64 -8.78
N GLY A 69 0.84 -18.07 -9.93
CA GLY A 69 1.15 -19.37 -10.55
C GLY A 69 2.18 -19.31 -11.67
N GLY A 70 2.88 -18.19 -11.80
CA GLY A 70 3.91 -17.98 -12.83
C GLY A 70 3.47 -17.09 -13.99
N SER A 71 2.20 -17.14 -14.39
CA SER A 71 1.64 -16.29 -15.45
C SER A 71 0.28 -15.70 -15.11
N SER A 72 -0.34 -16.15 -14.02
CA SER A 72 -1.62 -15.64 -13.53
C SER A 72 -1.79 -16.01 -12.05
N TYR A 73 -2.74 -15.40 -11.39
CA TYR A 73 -3.15 -15.83 -10.05
C TYR A 73 -3.94 -17.12 -10.11
N THR A 74 -3.47 -18.15 -9.42
CA THR A 74 -4.07 -19.50 -9.40
C THR A 74 -4.66 -19.85 -8.04
N THR A 75 -4.33 -19.10 -7.00
CA THR A 75 -4.86 -19.27 -5.65
C THR A 75 -5.13 -17.91 -5.01
N ALA A 76 -5.68 -17.92 -3.80
CA ALA A 76 -5.92 -16.70 -3.05
C ALA A 76 -4.61 -15.92 -2.79
N ARG A 77 -4.66 -14.61 -2.95
CA ARG A 77 -3.54 -13.67 -2.74
C ARG A 77 -3.42 -13.28 -1.26
N VAL A 78 -3.09 -14.24 -0.43
CA VAL A 78 -3.04 -14.06 1.03
C VAL A 78 -1.96 -13.06 1.44
N ALA A 79 -0.89 -12.94 0.65
CA ALA A 79 0.20 -11.99 0.91
C ALA A 79 -0.17 -10.54 0.57
N ALA A 80 -1.13 -10.29 -0.31
CA ALA A 80 -1.46 -8.96 -0.81
C ALA A 80 -1.68 -7.91 0.30
N PRO A 81 -2.55 -8.13 1.31
CA PRO A 81 -2.75 -7.15 2.36
C PRO A 81 -1.49 -6.92 3.24
N PHE A 82 -0.59 -7.87 3.28
CA PHE A 82 0.69 -7.72 3.99
C PHE A 82 1.73 -6.99 3.15
N ALA A 83 1.72 -7.15 1.81
CA ALA A 83 2.57 -6.38 0.90
C ALA A 83 2.19 -4.88 0.97
N ILE A 84 0.92 -4.56 0.87
CA ILE A 84 0.41 -3.20 1.08
C ILE A 84 0.86 -2.63 2.43
N LEU A 85 0.73 -3.43 3.49
CA LEU A 85 1.11 -3.01 4.84
C LEU A 85 2.63 -2.77 4.97
N ASP A 86 3.46 -3.55 4.26
CA ASP A 86 4.92 -3.38 4.26
C ASP A 86 5.32 -2.02 3.65
N VAL A 87 4.68 -1.60 2.56
CA VAL A 87 4.90 -0.27 1.98
C VAL A 87 4.56 0.84 2.97
N VAL A 88 3.40 0.76 3.63
CA VAL A 88 3.03 1.73 4.66
C VAL A 88 4.00 1.71 5.84
N TYR A 89 4.48 0.54 6.24
CA TYR A 89 5.51 0.42 7.28
C TYR A 89 6.81 1.11 6.88
N ARG A 90 7.28 0.91 5.65
CA ARG A 90 8.49 1.58 5.12
C ARG A 90 8.32 3.09 5.09
N ALA A 91 7.16 3.58 4.66
CA ALA A 91 6.83 5.00 4.67
C ALA A 91 6.90 5.58 6.09
N GLN A 92 6.25 4.95 7.05
CA GLN A 92 6.32 5.37 8.45
C GLN A 92 7.74 5.26 9.03
N ALA A 93 8.52 4.25 8.65
CA ALA A 93 9.89 4.08 9.09
C ALA A 93 10.81 5.18 8.55
N LEU A 94 10.64 5.58 7.28
CA LEU A 94 11.35 6.70 6.68
C LEU A 94 11.10 7.99 7.48
N LEU A 95 9.84 8.31 7.76
CA LEU A 95 9.47 9.52 8.52
C LEU A 95 10.01 9.48 9.96
N ARG A 96 9.94 8.32 10.63
CA ARG A 96 10.53 8.16 11.97
C ARG A 96 12.04 8.26 11.98
N SER A 97 12.71 8.01 10.86
CA SER A 97 14.16 8.23 10.77
C SER A 97 14.53 9.72 10.79
N ALA A 98 13.63 10.58 10.32
CA ALA A 98 13.79 12.04 10.36
C ALA A 98 13.29 12.65 11.68
N ASP A 99 12.15 12.16 12.18
CA ASP A 99 11.58 12.55 13.47
C ASP A 99 11.06 11.32 14.22
N ALA A 100 11.84 10.86 15.20
CA ALA A 100 11.49 9.69 16.02
C ALA A 100 10.24 9.91 16.90
N ALA A 101 9.78 11.13 17.09
CA ALA A 101 8.61 11.48 17.88
C ALA A 101 7.33 11.54 17.03
N VAL A 102 7.44 11.40 15.71
CA VAL A 102 6.26 11.46 14.82
C VAL A 102 5.23 10.39 15.19
N THR A 103 3.99 10.81 15.31
CA THR A 103 2.84 9.92 15.55
C THR A 103 1.89 10.00 14.36
N PHE A 104 1.50 8.85 13.85
CA PHE A 104 0.62 8.76 12.69
C PHE A 104 -0.83 8.61 13.13
N PRO A 105 -1.76 9.40 12.53
CA PRO A 105 -3.20 9.16 12.68
C PRO A 105 -3.60 7.76 12.21
N ALA A 106 -4.81 7.34 12.57
CA ALA A 106 -5.34 6.07 12.10
C ALA A 106 -5.51 6.08 10.58
N LEU A 107 -5.01 5.03 9.92
CA LEU A 107 -5.14 4.82 8.49
C LEU A 107 -5.86 3.49 8.21
N ARG A 108 -6.91 3.57 7.42
CA ARG A 108 -7.58 2.42 6.83
C ARG A 108 -7.19 2.33 5.35
N VAL A 109 -6.67 1.17 4.95
CA VAL A 109 -6.41 0.84 3.56
C VAL A 109 -7.43 -0.20 3.10
N ASN A 110 -8.19 0.13 2.09
CA ASN A 110 -9.25 -0.69 1.52
C ASN A 110 -8.69 -1.46 0.33
N TRP A 111 -8.58 -2.77 0.47
CA TRP A 111 -8.17 -3.66 -0.60
C TRP A 111 -9.08 -4.87 -0.68
N SER A 112 -9.34 -5.34 -1.89
CA SER A 112 -10.06 -6.58 -2.15
C SER A 112 -9.70 -7.08 -3.55
N PRO A 113 -9.64 -8.41 -3.78
CA PRO A 113 -9.53 -8.96 -5.13
C PRO A 113 -10.73 -8.60 -6.03
N ALA A 114 -11.77 -7.98 -5.50
CA ALA A 114 -12.90 -7.47 -6.25
C ALA A 114 -12.86 -5.96 -6.53
N ASN A 115 -11.87 -5.24 -5.99
CA ASN A 115 -11.68 -3.83 -6.33
C ASN A 115 -11.25 -3.71 -7.78
N ASP A 116 -12.14 -3.24 -8.62
CA ASP A 116 -11.92 -2.95 -10.02
C ASP A 116 -12.16 -1.47 -10.33
N THR A 117 -11.85 -1.06 -11.56
CA THR A 117 -12.01 0.32 -12.01
C THR A 117 -13.46 0.81 -12.01
N THR A 118 -14.45 -0.10 -12.04
CA THR A 118 -15.86 0.26 -11.92
C THR A 118 -16.23 0.57 -10.46
N LEU A 119 -15.65 -0.17 -9.52
CA LEU A 119 -16.01 -0.06 -8.11
C LEU A 119 -15.31 1.11 -7.42
N ILE A 120 -14.03 1.32 -7.69
CA ILE A 120 -13.21 2.31 -7.00
C ILE A 120 -12.52 3.33 -7.93
N GLY A 121 -12.63 3.18 -9.25
CA GLY A 121 -12.03 4.05 -10.25
C GLY A 121 -10.56 3.71 -10.50
N THR A 122 -9.69 4.09 -9.61
CA THR A 122 -8.26 3.81 -9.60
C THR A 122 -7.81 3.57 -8.16
N SER A 123 -6.59 3.12 -7.93
CA SER A 123 -5.98 3.25 -6.61
C SER A 123 -5.89 4.73 -6.27
N HIS A 124 -6.30 5.10 -5.05
CA HIS A 124 -6.36 6.52 -4.67
C HIS A 124 -6.45 6.72 -3.15
N PHE A 125 -6.05 7.91 -2.72
CA PHE A 125 -6.42 8.46 -1.42
C PHE A 125 -7.75 9.22 -1.55
N ASP A 126 -8.73 8.88 -0.72
CA ASP A 126 -9.99 9.63 -0.65
C ASP A 126 -9.93 10.67 0.50
N PRO A 127 -9.81 11.96 0.18
CA PRO A 127 -9.72 13.01 1.19
C PRO A 127 -11.01 13.19 1.99
N ASN A 128 -12.17 12.73 1.48
CA ASN A 128 -13.45 12.89 2.18
C ASN A 128 -13.56 11.98 3.41
N ASN A 129 -12.90 10.83 3.38
CA ASN A 129 -12.93 9.89 4.49
C ASN A 129 -11.55 9.55 5.07
N GLY A 130 -10.47 10.07 4.48
CA GLY A 130 -9.10 9.88 4.93
C GLY A 130 -8.57 8.45 4.74
N GLN A 131 -9.05 7.72 3.75
CA GLN A 131 -8.73 6.32 3.51
C GLN A 131 -8.05 6.12 2.16
N LEU A 132 -7.26 5.05 2.07
CA LEU A 132 -6.68 4.58 0.82
C LEU A 132 -7.56 3.47 0.22
N TYR A 133 -7.65 3.44 -1.09
CA TYR A 133 -8.28 2.39 -1.87
C TYR A 133 -7.29 1.87 -2.88
N ILE A 134 -7.11 0.55 -2.93
CA ILE A 134 -6.12 -0.13 -3.78
C ILE A 134 -6.84 -1.10 -4.71
N LEU A 135 -6.54 -1.02 -6.00
CA LEU A 135 -7.05 -1.95 -7.01
C LEU A 135 -6.54 -3.36 -6.74
N GLY A 136 -7.36 -4.34 -7.11
CA GLY A 136 -7.05 -5.73 -6.84
C GLY A 136 -7.66 -6.71 -7.83
N LYS A 137 -8.27 -6.22 -8.91
CA LYS A 137 -8.94 -7.08 -9.88
C LYS A 137 -7.95 -7.78 -10.80
N ALA A 138 -7.78 -9.08 -10.62
CA ALA A 138 -6.93 -9.90 -11.48
C ALA A 138 -7.29 -9.76 -12.97
N ASN A 139 -6.26 -9.64 -13.82
CA ASN A 139 -6.34 -9.43 -15.27
C ASN A 139 -6.97 -8.08 -15.72
N GLU A 140 -7.20 -7.19 -14.80
CA GLU A 140 -7.61 -5.81 -15.06
C GLU A 140 -6.52 -4.90 -14.52
N ASP A 141 -6.45 -4.75 -13.22
CA ASP A 141 -5.45 -3.98 -12.52
C ASP A 141 -5.27 -4.50 -11.09
N THR A 142 -4.02 -4.68 -10.65
CA THR A 142 -3.71 -5.22 -9.31
C THR A 142 -2.49 -4.51 -8.74
N ASP A 143 -2.75 -3.50 -7.91
CA ASP A 143 -1.70 -2.62 -7.35
C ASP A 143 -1.15 -3.09 -6.02
N GLU A 144 -1.64 -4.20 -5.48
CA GLU A 144 -1.16 -4.70 -4.19
C GLU A 144 0.32 -5.10 -4.14
N TYR A 145 0.98 -5.16 -5.30
CA TYR A 145 2.41 -5.40 -5.45
C TYR A 145 3.13 -4.30 -6.25
N ASP A 146 2.40 -3.25 -6.64
CA ASP A 146 2.97 -2.06 -7.27
C ASP A 146 3.29 -1.04 -6.16
N ASP A 147 4.44 -1.28 -5.52
CA ASP A 147 4.86 -0.60 -4.29
C ASP A 147 4.85 0.93 -4.42
N HIS A 148 5.21 1.46 -5.61
CA HIS A 148 5.23 2.90 -5.85
C HIS A 148 3.83 3.49 -5.89
N VAL A 149 2.84 2.78 -6.43
CA VAL A 149 1.43 3.22 -6.42
C VAL A 149 0.94 3.37 -4.98
N ILE A 150 1.16 2.33 -4.17
CA ILE A 150 0.76 2.35 -2.75
C ILE A 150 1.48 3.48 -1.99
N ALA A 151 2.77 3.66 -2.23
CA ALA A 151 3.58 4.69 -1.58
C ALA A 151 3.17 6.11 -2.02
N HIS A 152 2.77 6.29 -3.29
CA HIS A 152 2.22 7.53 -3.83
C HIS A 152 0.92 7.90 -3.13
N GLU A 153 -0.04 6.99 -3.06
CA GLU A 153 -1.32 7.23 -2.39
C GLU A 153 -1.16 7.48 -0.89
N TRP A 154 -0.19 6.80 -0.27
CA TRP A 154 0.19 7.12 1.10
C TRP A 154 0.80 8.54 1.21
N GLY A 155 1.49 9.02 0.18
CA GLY A 155 2.01 10.37 0.08
C GLY A 155 0.90 11.43 0.17
N HIS A 156 -0.19 11.25 -0.55
CA HIS A 156 -1.37 12.12 -0.45
C HIS A 156 -2.01 12.09 0.94
N TRP A 157 -2.12 10.91 1.55
CA TRP A 157 -2.59 10.81 2.92
C TRP A 157 -1.64 11.54 3.90
N PHE A 158 -0.33 11.40 3.69
CA PHE A 158 0.67 12.09 4.52
C PHE A 158 0.56 13.61 4.36
N GLU A 159 0.48 14.10 3.14
CA GLU A 159 0.32 15.53 2.86
C GLU A 159 -0.93 16.09 3.54
N ALA A 160 -2.06 15.40 3.43
CA ALA A 160 -3.33 15.82 4.03
C ALA A 160 -3.30 15.87 5.57
N ASN A 161 -2.48 15.03 6.22
CA ASN A 161 -2.43 14.95 7.70
C ASN A 161 -1.29 15.74 8.34
N PHE A 162 -0.21 15.99 7.61
CA PHE A 162 1.02 16.58 8.18
C PHE A 162 1.44 17.88 7.49
N SER A 163 0.78 18.26 6.41
CA SER A 163 1.06 19.45 5.67
C SER A 163 -0.21 20.23 5.37
N ARG A 164 -0.12 21.20 4.49
CA ARG A 164 -1.25 21.91 3.94
C ARG A 164 -1.48 21.39 2.53
N SER A 165 -2.41 20.45 2.37
CA SER A 165 -2.87 20.04 1.05
C SER A 165 -3.93 21.00 0.54
N ASP A 166 -3.62 21.71 -0.53
CA ASP A 166 -4.54 22.61 -1.22
C ASP A 166 -5.05 21.99 -2.55
N SER A 167 -4.73 20.71 -2.79
CA SER A 167 -5.11 20.02 -4.03
C SER A 167 -6.62 20.05 -4.23
N LEU A 168 -7.04 20.47 -5.40
CA LEU A 168 -8.45 20.43 -5.81
C LEU A 168 -8.91 19.00 -6.11
N GLY A 169 -7.97 18.06 -6.21
CA GLY A 169 -8.24 16.68 -6.63
C GLY A 169 -8.80 16.60 -8.05
N GLY A 170 -9.44 15.50 -8.35
CA GLY A 170 -10.07 15.27 -9.65
C GLY A 170 -9.36 14.17 -10.44
N SER A 171 -10.03 13.66 -11.47
CA SER A 171 -9.45 12.66 -12.36
C SER A 171 -8.40 13.31 -13.25
N HIS A 172 -7.24 12.70 -13.34
CA HIS A 172 -6.13 13.13 -14.19
C HIS A 172 -5.33 11.92 -14.68
N GLY A 173 -4.50 12.13 -15.69
CA GLY A 173 -3.65 11.11 -16.26
C GLY A 173 -2.33 11.68 -16.79
N PRO A 174 -1.38 10.81 -17.17
CA PRO A 174 -0.12 11.25 -17.75
C PRO A 174 -0.30 12.21 -18.93
N GLY A 175 0.37 13.36 -18.89
CA GLY A 175 0.30 14.39 -19.93
C GLY A 175 -0.85 15.40 -19.79
N ASP A 176 -1.67 15.30 -18.77
CA ASP A 176 -2.69 16.31 -18.48
C ASP A 176 -2.03 17.59 -17.92
N ILE A 177 -2.57 18.75 -18.35
CA ILE A 177 -2.21 20.03 -17.76
C ILE A 177 -3.06 20.20 -16.50
N LEU A 178 -2.41 20.14 -15.36
CA LEU A 178 -3.06 20.16 -14.04
C LEU A 178 -3.05 21.55 -13.43
N ASP A 179 -3.99 21.79 -12.51
CA ASP A 179 -3.89 22.90 -11.57
C ASP A 179 -2.58 22.77 -10.75
N GLU A 180 -1.98 23.92 -10.41
CA GLU A 180 -0.67 23.94 -9.72
C GLU A 180 -0.68 23.15 -8.42
N THR A 181 -1.77 23.17 -7.68
CA THR A 181 -1.90 22.44 -6.40
C THR A 181 -2.03 20.93 -6.61
N VAL A 182 -2.71 20.51 -7.68
CA VAL A 182 -2.80 19.10 -8.07
C VAL A 182 -1.43 18.63 -8.56
N ALA A 183 -0.79 19.38 -9.48
CA ALA A 183 0.53 19.04 -10.02
C ALA A 183 1.58 18.90 -8.91
N PHE A 184 1.55 19.77 -7.89
CA PHE A 184 2.43 19.66 -6.74
C PHE A 184 2.17 18.38 -5.94
N GLY A 185 0.92 18.07 -5.63
CA GLY A 185 0.55 16.86 -4.87
C GLY A 185 0.99 15.58 -5.59
N GLU A 186 0.78 15.51 -6.92
CA GLU A 186 1.19 14.38 -7.75
C GLU A 186 2.73 14.25 -7.79
N GLY A 187 3.44 15.34 -8.02
CA GLY A 187 4.89 15.37 -7.99
C GLY A 187 5.46 14.99 -6.62
N PHE A 188 4.82 15.44 -5.54
CA PHE A 188 5.18 15.07 -4.18
C PHE A 188 4.98 13.57 -3.91
N GLY A 189 3.81 13.02 -4.28
CA GLY A 189 3.51 11.59 -4.16
C GLY A 189 4.53 10.73 -4.90
N ASN A 190 4.85 11.09 -6.14
CA ASN A 190 5.86 10.42 -6.95
C ASN A 190 7.26 10.48 -6.30
N ALA A 191 7.73 11.67 -5.92
CA ALA A 191 9.06 11.83 -5.31
C ALA A 191 9.15 11.08 -3.97
N LEU A 192 8.12 11.17 -3.13
CA LEU A 192 8.07 10.49 -1.85
C LEU A 192 8.06 8.95 -2.03
N SER A 193 7.36 8.44 -3.04
CA SER A 193 7.36 7.00 -3.35
C SER A 193 8.76 6.48 -3.66
N GLY A 194 9.53 7.21 -4.47
CA GLY A 194 10.93 6.87 -4.76
C GLY A 194 11.81 6.87 -3.51
N MET A 195 11.61 7.84 -2.61
CA MET A 195 12.35 7.90 -1.33
C MET A 195 11.96 6.75 -0.39
N ILE A 196 10.69 6.40 -0.28
CA ILE A 196 10.18 5.30 0.57
C ILE A 196 10.75 3.97 0.09
N MET A 197 10.72 3.75 -1.22
CA MET A 197 11.16 2.48 -1.80
C MET A 197 12.68 2.41 -1.99
N SER A 198 13.39 3.54 -1.92
CA SER A 198 14.81 3.65 -2.31
C SER A 198 15.05 3.15 -3.74
N ASP A 199 14.08 3.37 -4.60
CA ASP A 199 14.08 3.01 -6.02
C ASP A 199 13.50 4.19 -6.82
N PRO A 200 14.26 4.78 -7.76
CA PRO A 200 13.75 5.87 -8.57
C PRO A 200 12.81 5.41 -9.70
N LEU A 201 12.65 4.11 -9.90
CA LEU A 201 11.83 3.59 -10.99
C LEU A 201 10.40 3.36 -10.53
N TYR A 202 9.56 4.36 -10.70
CA TYR A 202 8.12 4.23 -10.52
C TYR A 202 7.55 3.26 -11.57
N ARG A 203 6.90 2.21 -11.11
CA ARG A 203 6.26 1.22 -11.97
C ARG A 203 4.83 1.00 -11.53
N ASP A 204 3.99 0.88 -12.54
CA ASP A 204 2.59 0.51 -12.41
C ASP A 204 2.29 -0.51 -13.53
N THR A 205 1.67 -1.63 -13.17
CA THR A 205 1.41 -2.75 -14.07
C THR A 205 -0.05 -3.12 -14.09
N ALA A 206 -0.56 -3.53 -15.24
CA ALA A 206 -1.97 -3.88 -15.41
C ALA A 206 -2.20 -5.01 -16.43
N GLY A 207 -3.46 -5.31 -16.63
CA GLY A 207 -3.93 -6.20 -17.69
C GLY A 207 -3.75 -7.67 -17.38
N VAL A 208 -3.89 -8.49 -18.40
CA VAL A 208 -3.82 -9.94 -18.26
C VAL A 208 -2.44 -10.39 -17.84
N GLY A 209 -2.37 -11.05 -16.68
CA GLY A 209 -1.11 -11.51 -16.09
C GLY A 209 -0.15 -10.38 -15.71
N GLN A 210 -0.66 -9.18 -15.42
CA GLN A 210 0.14 -7.98 -15.11
C GLN A 210 1.23 -7.71 -16.17
N SER A 211 0.90 -7.95 -17.43
CA SER A 211 1.86 -7.91 -18.54
C SER A 211 1.93 -6.55 -19.24
N ALA A 212 0.95 -5.69 -19.02
CA ALA A 212 0.98 -4.32 -19.50
C ALA A 212 1.68 -3.43 -18.47
N ILE A 213 2.58 -2.57 -18.93
CA ILE A 213 3.17 -1.52 -18.11
C ILE A 213 2.34 -0.26 -18.36
N GLN A 214 1.66 0.23 -17.34
CA GLN A 214 0.91 1.49 -17.40
C GLN A 214 1.84 2.68 -17.22
N VAL A 215 2.69 2.61 -16.19
CA VAL A 215 3.68 3.64 -15.90
C VAL A 215 5.06 2.99 -15.72
N ASN A 216 6.07 3.59 -16.31
CA ASN A 216 7.48 3.25 -16.09
C ASN A 216 8.28 4.54 -16.17
N LEU A 217 8.37 5.23 -15.06
CA LEU A 217 8.97 6.56 -14.96
C LEU A 217 10.21 6.49 -14.07
N ASN A 218 11.34 7.00 -14.57
CA ASN A 218 12.50 7.24 -13.71
C ASN A 218 12.39 8.62 -13.08
N LEU A 219 12.10 8.66 -11.78
CA LEU A 219 11.88 9.89 -11.01
C LEU A 219 13.13 10.77 -10.87
N GLU A 220 14.33 10.24 -11.13
CA GLU A 220 15.59 10.97 -11.11
C GLU A 220 16.08 11.36 -12.49
N ALA A 221 15.43 10.85 -13.55
CA ALA A 221 15.80 11.23 -14.90
C ALA A 221 15.07 12.52 -15.29
N ASP A 222 15.82 13.50 -15.74
CA ASP A 222 15.27 14.66 -16.45
C ASP A 222 14.77 14.20 -17.83
N ALA A 223 13.63 13.48 -17.80
CA ALA A 223 13.01 12.93 -19.00
C ALA A 223 12.04 13.91 -19.65
N ILE A 224 11.79 15.04 -19.01
CA ILE A 224 10.86 16.06 -19.49
C ILE A 224 11.68 17.07 -20.29
N SER A 225 11.54 17.04 -21.62
CA SER A 225 12.06 18.15 -22.40
C SER A 225 11.13 19.34 -22.19
N ASP A 226 11.67 20.47 -21.76
CA ASP A 226 10.98 21.75 -21.53
C ASP A 226 10.06 22.20 -22.68
N THR A 227 10.15 21.55 -23.82
CA THR A 227 9.40 21.92 -25.01
C THR A 227 8.20 21.01 -25.29
N ALA A 228 8.09 19.86 -24.65
CA ALA A 228 7.06 18.87 -24.97
C ALA A 228 5.87 18.87 -24.02
N ASP A 229 6.12 19.07 -22.72
CA ASP A 229 5.12 18.76 -21.69
C ASP A 229 4.49 19.95 -21.02
N TYR A 230 5.15 21.12 -21.05
CA TYR A 230 4.59 22.34 -20.46
C TYR A 230 3.89 23.24 -21.49
N GLY A 231 3.93 22.88 -22.76
CA GLY A 231 3.38 23.69 -23.83
C GLY A 231 3.93 25.11 -23.80
N SER A 232 3.08 26.10 -23.98
CA SER A 232 3.43 27.51 -23.88
C SER A 232 2.96 28.15 -22.58
N ASP A 233 2.58 27.37 -21.57
CA ASP A 233 2.09 27.92 -20.31
C ASP A 233 3.27 28.25 -19.37
N PRO A 234 3.57 29.53 -19.14
CA PRO A 234 4.71 29.92 -18.31
C PRO A 234 4.49 29.72 -16.81
N ARG A 235 3.38 29.12 -16.41
CA ARG A 235 3.04 28.86 -15.00
C ARG A 235 3.40 27.45 -14.55
N LEU A 236 3.86 26.59 -15.45
CA LEU A 236 4.23 25.22 -15.19
C LEU A 236 5.74 25.05 -15.09
#